data_11db08b40828637ba387cebdb1cb5339
#
_entry.id   11db08b40828637ba387cebdb1cb5339
#
_cell.length_a   1.000
_cell.length_b   1.000
_cell.length_c   1.000
_cell.angle_alpha   90.00
_cell.angle_beta   90.00
_cell.angle_gamma   90.00
#
_symmetry.space_group_name_H-M   'P 1'
#
loop_
_entity.id
_entity.type
_entity.pdbx_description
1 polymer ?
#
loop_
_entity_poly.entity_id
_entity_poly.type
_entity_poly.pdbx_seq_one_letter_code
_entity_poly.pdbx_strand_id
1 'polypeptide(L)'
;MSHAIEIESLRYRAGSFELKDVSLHVPAGSIYGFLGPNGSGKTTTMRLVLGLLRPLGGRISVLGDRMPEEAPSILARVGYVPEQPHLDATLTVREIVTFQAAFYPTWDRPVAEDLLRRFELDDGKLFARLSKGQKAKLMILLALAQRGELLVLDEPTDGLDPVVRRDILTALLEYVSERKATIFISSHLVHELERFCDWVAVMDDGRVVTEVPMEKLKQGTKRLVVSGAPTTIGATPFVVLSREQSNGAERWIVGQWEPEMKSYFEGVGASLVDVIDLDLEDGFVELLRSFRERR
;
A
#
# COMPACT_ATOMS: atom_id res chain seq x y z
N MET A 1 2.66 8.40 18.20
CA MET A 1 3.01 8.90 16.84
C MET A 1 1.77 9.53 16.26
N SER A 2 1.89 10.64 15.53
CA SER A 2 0.75 11.21 14.80
C SER A 2 0.51 10.38 13.54
N HIS A 3 -0.77 10.24 13.14
CA HIS A 3 -1.14 9.55 11.91
C HIS A 3 -1.61 10.55 10.85
N ALA A 4 -1.24 10.30 9.60
CA ALA A 4 -1.74 11.06 8.46
C ALA A 4 -3.12 10.56 8.00
N ILE A 5 -3.38 9.27 8.21
CA ILE A 5 -4.71 8.67 7.98
C ILE A 5 -5.01 7.76 9.17
N GLU A 6 -6.21 7.89 9.73
CA GLU A 6 -6.78 6.98 10.72
C GLU A 6 -8.14 6.50 10.23
N ILE A 7 -8.31 5.20 10.18
CA ILE A 7 -9.57 4.56 9.82
C ILE A 7 -9.97 3.63 10.97
N GLU A 8 -11.21 3.77 11.46
CA GLU A 8 -11.75 2.95 12.54
C GLU A 8 -13.08 2.31 12.11
N SER A 9 -13.10 0.97 12.11
CA SER A 9 -14.27 0.13 11.84
C SER A 9 -15.07 0.55 10.61
N LEU A 10 -14.35 0.91 9.53
CA LEU A 10 -14.94 1.41 8.30
C LEU A 10 -15.77 0.33 7.60
N ARG A 11 -17.02 0.67 7.28
CA ARG A 11 -17.93 -0.20 6.55
C ARG A 11 -18.46 0.50 5.31
N TYR A 12 -18.49 -0.26 4.21
CA TYR A 12 -19.01 0.20 2.92
C TYR A 12 -19.57 -0.98 2.13
N ARG A 13 -20.60 -0.75 1.31
CA ARG A 13 -21.15 -1.77 0.42
C ARG A 13 -21.50 -1.16 -0.94
N ALA A 14 -21.16 -1.88 -1.99
CA ALA A 14 -21.57 -1.59 -3.36
C ALA A 14 -21.85 -2.90 -4.10
N GLY A 15 -23.12 -3.16 -4.42
CA GLY A 15 -23.54 -4.44 -5.01
C GLY A 15 -23.20 -5.63 -4.09
N SER A 16 -22.44 -6.58 -4.59
CA SER A 16 -21.96 -7.74 -3.85
C SER A 16 -20.67 -7.49 -3.05
N PHE A 17 -19.99 -6.36 -3.28
CA PHE A 17 -18.75 -6.01 -2.60
C PHE A 17 -19.02 -5.31 -1.26
N GLU A 18 -18.25 -5.66 -0.23
CA GLU A 18 -18.38 -5.08 1.10
C GLU A 18 -17.01 -4.88 1.76
N LEU A 19 -16.78 -3.68 2.35
CA LEU A 19 -15.75 -3.46 3.35
C LEU A 19 -16.30 -3.80 4.74
N LYS A 20 -15.56 -4.62 5.48
CA LYS A 20 -16.00 -5.28 6.71
C LYS A 20 -15.13 -4.86 7.88
N ASP A 21 -15.53 -3.76 8.55
CA ASP A 21 -14.85 -3.24 9.75
C ASP A 21 -13.34 -2.98 9.53
N VAL A 22 -13.01 -2.30 8.42
CA VAL A 22 -11.63 -1.96 8.08
C VAL A 22 -11.10 -0.91 9.06
N SER A 23 -9.97 -1.21 9.70
CA SER A 23 -9.23 -0.27 10.54
C SER A 23 -7.77 -0.28 10.10
N LEU A 24 -7.17 0.92 9.97
CA LEU A 24 -5.76 1.10 9.66
C LEU A 24 -5.25 2.48 10.08
N HIS A 25 -3.93 2.58 10.28
CA HIS A 25 -3.27 3.77 10.83
C HIS A 25 -2.01 4.07 10.04
N VAL A 26 -2.06 5.08 9.18
CA VAL A 26 -0.90 5.50 8.38
C VAL A 26 -0.07 6.50 9.18
N PRO A 27 1.15 6.16 9.65
CA PRO A 27 1.99 7.08 10.39
C PRO A 27 2.40 8.29 9.55
N ALA A 28 2.37 9.48 10.14
CA ALA A 28 2.79 10.69 9.44
C ALA A 28 4.27 10.65 9.08
N GLY A 29 4.62 11.10 7.88
CA GLY A 29 5.98 11.13 7.36
C GLY A 29 6.51 9.77 6.90
N SER A 30 5.65 8.74 6.80
CA SER A 30 6.03 7.40 6.32
C SER A 30 5.56 7.14 4.90
N ILE A 31 6.20 6.16 4.26
CA ILE A 31 5.70 5.53 3.04
C ILE A 31 4.96 4.25 3.45
N TYR A 32 3.67 4.26 3.23
CA TYR A 32 2.78 3.19 3.66
C TYR A 32 2.21 2.44 2.45
N GLY A 33 2.57 1.15 2.34
CA GLY A 33 2.09 0.24 1.31
C GLY A 33 0.74 -0.39 1.68
N PHE A 34 -0.21 -0.35 0.76
CA PHE A 34 -1.50 -0.99 0.87
C PHE A 34 -1.60 -2.14 -0.13
N LEU A 35 -1.23 -3.34 0.31
CA LEU A 35 -1.12 -4.55 -0.50
C LEU A 35 -2.41 -5.34 -0.54
N GLY A 36 -2.65 -6.03 -1.64
CA GLY A 36 -3.75 -6.98 -1.75
C GLY A 36 -4.08 -7.29 -3.20
N PRO A 37 -4.75 -8.41 -3.47
CA PRO A 37 -5.17 -8.79 -4.80
C PRO A 37 -6.18 -7.79 -5.39
N ASN A 38 -6.38 -7.88 -6.70
CA ASN A 38 -7.42 -7.09 -7.37
C ASN A 38 -8.80 -7.43 -6.80
N GLY A 39 -9.63 -6.42 -6.56
CA GLY A 39 -10.94 -6.58 -5.95
C GLY A 39 -10.93 -6.73 -4.42
N SER A 40 -9.78 -6.70 -3.74
CA SER A 40 -9.72 -6.78 -2.27
C SER A 40 -10.35 -5.59 -1.55
N GLY A 41 -10.44 -4.41 -2.21
CA GLY A 41 -11.04 -3.19 -1.68
C GLY A 41 -10.10 -1.99 -1.53
N LYS A 42 -8.84 -2.08 -1.99
CA LYS A 42 -7.84 -1.00 -1.89
C LYS A 42 -8.35 0.32 -2.47
N THR A 43 -8.70 0.34 -3.76
CA THR A 43 -9.24 1.53 -4.44
C THR A 43 -10.48 2.09 -3.73
N THR A 44 -11.39 1.21 -3.28
CA THR A 44 -12.59 1.63 -2.54
C THR A 44 -12.24 2.31 -1.23
N THR A 45 -11.29 1.75 -0.47
CA THR A 45 -10.81 2.34 0.78
C THR A 45 -10.16 3.71 0.52
N MET A 46 -9.30 3.83 -0.50
CA MET A 46 -8.68 5.11 -0.88
C MET A 46 -9.71 6.16 -1.28
N ARG A 47 -10.75 5.78 -2.04
CA ARG A 47 -11.84 6.69 -2.41
C ARG A 47 -12.67 7.16 -1.21
N LEU A 48 -12.84 6.31 -0.19
CA LEU A 48 -13.46 6.68 1.08
C LEU A 48 -12.58 7.66 1.88
N VAL A 49 -11.28 7.42 1.93
CA VAL A 49 -10.29 8.33 2.53
C VAL A 49 -10.30 9.72 1.88
N LEU A 50 -10.53 9.77 0.57
CA LEU A 50 -10.63 11.02 -0.21
C LEU A 50 -12.04 11.64 -0.18
N GLY A 51 -13.01 11.03 0.53
CA GLY A 51 -14.39 11.53 0.55
C GLY A 51 -15.15 11.40 -0.78
N LEU A 52 -14.59 10.65 -1.76
CA LEU A 52 -15.22 10.38 -3.05
C LEU A 52 -16.37 9.36 -2.94
N LEU A 53 -16.41 8.62 -1.83
CA LEU A 53 -17.47 7.70 -1.47
C LEU A 53 -17.92 8.00 -0.03
N ARG A 54 -19.18 7.66 0.31
CA ARG A 54 -19.71 7.80 1.66
C ARG A 54 -19.73 6.45 2.39
N PRO A 55 -19.12 6.34 3.58
CA PRO A 55 -19.15 5.10 4.34
C PRO A 55 -20.56 4.83 4.90
N LEU A 56 -20.87 3.55 5.14
CA LEU A 56 -22.06 3.11 5.89
C LEU A 56 -21.85 3.21 7.39
N GLY A 57 -20.61 3.24 7.86
CA GLY A 57 -20.25 3.36 9.27
C GLY A 57 -18.74 3.39 9.45
N GLY A 58 -18.30 3.64 10.67
CA GLY A 58 -16.90 3.86 11.00
C GLY A 58 -16.52 5.34 10.95
N ARG A 59 -15.23 5.60 11.15
CA ARG A 59 -14.66 6.96 11.13
C ARG A 59 -13.42 7.00 10.26
N ILE A 60 -13.20 8.14 9.60
CA ILE A 60 -12.01 8.43 8.83
C ILE A 60 -11.52 9.80 9.27
N SER A 61 -10.23 9.87 9.65
CA SER A 61 -9.53 11.13 9.86
C SER A 61 -8.33 11.18 8.90
N VAL A 62 -8.12 12.33 8.27
CA VAL A 62 -7.02 12.58 7.34
C VAL A 62 -6.34 13.89 7.72
N LEU A 63 -5.03 13.84 7.99
CA LEU A 63 -4.23 14.97 8.44
C LEU A 63 -4.79 15.67 9.70
N GLY A 64 -5.45 14.87 10.58
CA GLY A 64 -6.08 15.33 11.81
C GLY A 64 -7.51 15.82 11.66
N ASP A 65 -8.00 16.00 10.44
CA ASP A 65 -9.33 16.51 10.14
C ASP A 65 -10.29 15.37 9.76
N ARG A 66 -11.61 15.56 9.95
CA ARG A 66 -12.60 14.49 9.78
C ARG A 66 -13.17 14.43 8.36
N MET A 67 -13.17 13.23 7.78
CA MET A 67 -13.82 12.94 6.50
C MET A 67 -15.24 12.38 6.70
N PRO A 68 -16.20 12.78 5.87
CA PRO A 68 -16.12 13.72 4.74
C PRO A 68 -16.40 15.18 5.11
N GLU A 69 -16.62 15.50 6.38
CA GLU A 69 -17.11 16.80 6.85
C GLU A 69 -16.20 17.96 6.46
N GLU A 70 -14.86 17.73 6.51
CA GLU A 70 -13.84 18.75 6.24
C GLU A 70 -13.08 18.48 4.93
N ALA A 71 -13.72 17.76 4.00
CA ALA A 71 -13.08 17.35 2.73
C ALA A 71 -12.41 18.49 1.95
N PRO A 72 -12.96 19.70 1.78
CA PRO A 72 -12.29 20.74 1.01
C PRO A 72 -10.93 21.17 1.57
N SER A 73 -10.82 21.34 2.90
CA SER A 73 -9.55 21.71 3.56
C SER A 73 -8.52 20.58 3.51
N ILE A 74 -8.98 19.34 3.62
CA ILE A 74 -8.15 18.14 3.51
C ILE A 74 -7.61 17.99 2.09
N LEU A 75 -8.49 18.03 1.08
CA LEU A 75 -8.11 17.78 -0.32
C LEU A 75 -7.17 18.85 -0.88
N ALA A 76 -7.19 20.06 -0.35
CA ALA A 76 -6.21 21.09 -0.69
C ALA A 76 -4.77 20.70 -0.29
N ARG A 77 -4.60 19.76 0.66
CA ARG A 77 -3.33 19.27 1.21
C ARG A 77 -2.96 17.86 0.74
N VAL A 78 -3.82 17.24 -0.09
CA VAL A 78 -3.67 15.84 -0.55
C VAL A 78 -3.44 15.78 -2.05
N GLY A 79 -2.31 15.22 -2.48
CA GLY A 79 -2.09 14.84 -3.87
C GLY A 79 -2.69 13.46 -4.14
N TYR A 80 -3.45 13.33 -5.24
CA TYR A 80 -4.08 12.05 -5.60
C TYR A 80 -3.72 11.60 -7.01
N VAL A 81 -3.30 10.35 -7.13
CA VAL A 81 -3.08 9.67 -8.41
C VAL A 81 -4.01 8.46 -8.47
N PRO A 82 -5.07 8.49 -9.29
CA PRO A 82 -5.96 7.34 -9.49
C PRO A 82 -5.30 6.27 -10.37
N GLU A 83 -5.73 5.02 -10.22
CA GLU A 83 -5.34 3.91 -11.08
C GLU A 83 -5.55 4.22 -12.57
N GLN A 84 -6.68 4.84 -12.90
CA GLN A 84 -6.99 5.28 -14.26
C GLN A 84 -7.15 6.81 -14.27
N PRO A 85 -6.25 7.53 -14.94
CA PRO A 85 -6.36 8.98 -15.04
C PRO A 85 -7.50 9.40 -15.97
N HIS A 86 -8.38 10.26 -15.46
CA HIS A 86 -9.51 10.84 -16.21
C HIS A 86 -9.25 12.32 -16.47
N LEU A 87 -8.32 12.61 -17.37
CA LEU A 87 -8.05 13.97 -17.84
C LEU A 87 -8.63 14.17 -19.25
N ASP A 88 -8.89 15.42 -19.62
CA ASP A 88 -9.42 15.74 -20.96
C ASP A 88 -8.41 15.33 -22.04
N ALA A 89 -8.85 14.44 -22.92
CA ALA A 89 -8.03 13.85 -23.96
C ALA A 89 -7.55 14.88 -25.02
N THR A 90 -8.24 16.01 -25.12
CA THR A 90 -7.98 17.08 -26.11
C THR A 90 -6.99 18.14 -25.64
N LEU A 91 -6.67 18.15 -24.35
CA LEU A 91 -5.70 19.09 -23.80
C LEU A 91 -4.26 18.60 -24.01
N THR A 92 -3.37 19.54 -24.20
CA THR A 92 -1.91 19.32 -24.16
C THR A 92 -1.42 19.15 -22.73
N VAL A 93 -0.25 18.55 -22.53
CA VAL A 93 0.41 18.46 -21.23
C VAL A 93 0.55 19.85 -20.58
N ARG A 94 0.95 20.87 -21.35
CA ARG A 94 1.07 22.26 -20.88
C ARG A 94 -0.26 22.82 -20.37
N GLU A 95 -1.34 22.61 -21.11
CA GLU A 95 -2.67 23.08 -20.71
C GLU A 95 -3.16 22.38 -19.44
N ILE A 96 -2.93 21.08 -19.32
CA ILE A 96 -3.26 20.31 -18.11
C ILE A 96 -2.48 20.84 -16.90
N VAL A 97 -1.17 21.04 -17.02
CA VAL A 97 -0.32 21.57 -15.94
C VAL A 97 -0.78 22.96 -15.53
N THR A 98 -1.09 23.82 -16.51
CA THR A 98 -1.57 25.19 -16.27
C THR A 98 -2.94 25.20 -15.60
N PHE A 99 -3.84 24.33 -16.06
CA PHE A 99 -5.17 24.17 -15.48
C PHE A 99 -5.09 23.69 -14.02
N GLN A 100 -4.29 22.67 -13.77
CA GLN A 100 -4.12 22.12 -12.41
C GLN A 100 -3.52 23.17 -11.47
N ALA A 101 -2.53 23.93 -11.92
CA ALA A 101 -1.89 24.99 -11.15
C ALA A 101 -2.87 26.06 -10.63
N ALA A 102 -3.95 26.31 -11.35
CA ALA A 102 -4.95 27.30 -10.97
C ALA A 102 -5.79 26.91 -9.74
N PHE A 103 -5.86 25.63 -9.40
CA PHE A 103 -6.65 25.14 -8.27
C PHE A 103 -5.87 25.08 -6.95
N TYR A 104 -4.52 25.09 -7.01
CA TYR A 104 -3.69 24.88 -5.82
C TYR A 104 -2.80 26.09 -5.54
N PRO A 105 -3.10 26.87 -4.50
CA PRO A 105 -2.26 28.01 -4.10
C PRO A 105 -0.82 27.61 -3.74
N THR A 106 -0.63 26.33 -3.35
CA THR A 106 0.67 25.74 -3.00
C THR A 106 1.44 25.21 -4.20
N TRP A 107 0.93 25.38 -5.42
CA TRP A 107 1.54 24.87 -6.63
C TRP A 107 2.98 25.37 -6.83
N ASP A 108 3.90 24.44 -6.98
CA ASP A 108 5.33 24.71 -7.17
C ASP A 108 5.71 24.59 -8.65
N ARG A 109 5.76 25.74 -9.31
CA ARG A 109 6.08 25.82 -10.75
C ARG A 109 7.48 25.29 -11.06
N PRO A 110 8.55 25.65 -10.32
CA PRO A 110 9.89 25.09 -10.49
C PRO A 110 9.91 23.56 -10.46
N VAL A 111 9.20 22.94 -9.52
CA VAL A 111 9.09 21.48 -9.42
C VAL A 111 8.38 20.89 -10.64
N ALA A 112 7.29 21.50 -11.09
CA ALA A 112 6.58 21.05 -12.28
C ALA A 112 7.47 21.09 -13.53
N GLU A 113 8.21 22.20 -13.73
CA GLU A 113 9.14 22.39 -14.85
C GLU A 113 10.34 21.41 -14.79
N ASP A 114 10.84 21.12 -13.59
CA ASP A 114 11.90 20.12 -13.40
C ASP A 114 11.42 18.72 -13.74
N LEU A 115 10.25 18.31 -13.22
CA LEU A 115 9.68 17.01 -13.50
C LEU A 115 9.27 16.85 -14.97
N LEU A 116 8.81 17.89 -15.66
CA LEU A 116 8.58 17.84 -17.11
C LEU A 116 9.86 17.45 -17.87
N ARG A 117 11.00 18.05 -17.51
CA ARG A 117 12.31 17.73 -18.13
C ARG A 117 12.78 16.32 -17.77
N ARG A 118 12.78 15.97 -16.46
CA ARG A 118 13.26 14.67 -15.96
C ARG A 118 12.45 13.49 -16.50
N PHE A 119 11.16 13.67 -16.64
CA PHE A 119 10.23 12.66 -17.16
C PHE A 119 10.17 12.65 -18.70
N GLU A 120 10.90 13.56 -19.37
CA GLU A 120 10.92 13.69 -20.83
C GLU A 120 9.51 13.84 -21.41
N LEU A 121 8.65 14.64 -20.75
CA LEU A 121 7.31 14.90 -21.21
C LEU A 121 7.30 16.09 -22.18
N ASP A 122 6.87 15.82 -23.42
CA ASP A 122 6.61 16.86 -24.41
C ASP A 122 5.35 17.64 -24.01
N ASP A 123 5.52 18.89 -23.60
CA ASP A 123 4.47 19.74 -23.09
C ASP A 123 3.45 20.20 -24.16
N GLY A 124 3.81 20.12 -25.44
CA GLY A 124 2.92 20.35 -26.59
C GLY A 124 2.09 19.12 -26.99
N LYS A 125 2.40 17.93 -26.45
CA LYS A 125 1.72 16.69 -26.82
C LYS A 125 0.34 16.58 -26.17
N LEU A 126 -0.66 16.14 -26.94
CA LEU A 126 -2.02 15.90 -26.43
C LEU A 126 -2.03 14.73 -25.44
N PHE A 127 -2.82 14.82 -24.38
CA PHE A 127 -2.98 13.73 -23.40
C PHE A 127 -3.42 12.40 -24.05
N ALA A 128 -4.30 12.45 -25.02
CA ALA A 128 -4.72 11.26 -25.78
C ALA A 128 -3.57 10.52 -26.47
N ARG A 129 -2.49 11.23 -26.81
CA ARG A 129 -1.33 10.67 -27.53
C ARG A 129 -0.20 10.20 -26.62
N LEU A 130 -0.33 10.41 -25.31
CA LEU A 130 0.66 9.93 -24.34
C LEU A 130 0.59 8.40 -24.22
N SER A 131 1.76 7.76 -24.09
CA SER A 131 1.83 6.34 -23.69
C SER A 131 1.32 6.15 -22.25
N LYS A 132 1.03 4.89 -21.84
CA LYS A 132 0.65 4.59 -20.44
C LYS A 132 1.68 5.14 -19.46
N GLY A 133 2.98 4.94 -19.71
CA GLY A 133 4.07 5.44 -18.87
C GLY A 133 4.14 6.96 -18.82
N GLN A 134 3.96 7.65 -19.96
CA GLN A 134 3.91 9.11 -19.99
C GLN A 134 2.71 9.68 -19.22
N LYS A 135 1.55 9.02 -19.30
CA LYS A 135 0.38 9.41 -18.50
C LYS A 135 0.63 9.25 -17.01
N ALA A 136 1.23 8.13 -16.59
CA ALA A 136 1.60 7.91 -15.19
C ALA A 136 2.60 8.98 -14.70
N LYS A 137 3.67 9.26 -15.46
CA LYS A 137 4.64 10.33 -15.17
C LYS A 137 3.96 11.69 -15.02
N LEU A 138 3.01 12.03 -15.92
CA LEU A 138 2.25 13.27 -15.82
C LEU A 138 1.42 13.34 -14.54
N MET A 139 0.69 12.25 -14.19
CA MET A 139 -0.12 12.21 -12.97
C MET A 139 0.74 12.39 -11.71
N ILE A 140 1.91 11.75 -11.65
CA ILE A 140 2.87 11.93 -10.55
C ILE A 140 3.36 13.38 -10.50
N LEU A 141 3.74 13.98 -11.63
CA LEU A 141 4.14 15.39 -11.71
C LEU A 141 3.07 16.30 -11.11
N LEU A 142 1.80 16.13 -11.51
CA LEU A 142 0.69 16.94 -11.02
C LEU A 142 0.54 16.82 -9.50
N ALA A 143 0.62 15.59 -8.94
CA ALA A 143 0.51 15.35 -7.52
C ALA A 143 1.69 15.94 -6.72
N LEU A 144 2.92 15.83 -7.23
CA LEU A 144 4.11 16.35 -6.56
C LEU A 144 4.20 17.89 -6.61
N ALA A 145 3.84 18.50 -7.77
CA ALA A 145 3.86 19.95 -7.93
C ALA A 145 2.80 20.67 -7.08
N GLN A 146 1.74 20.00 -6.67
CA GLN A 146 0.73 20.50 -5.72
C GLN A 146 1.31 20.73 -4.31
N ARG A 147 2.43 20.08 -3.95
CA ARG A 147 3.13 20.20 -2.66
C ARG A 147 2.28 19.79 -1.45
N GLY A 148 1.45 18.79 -1.61
CA GLY A 148 0.61 18.24 -0.54
C GLY A 148 1.42 17.61 0.60
N GLU A 149 0.80 17.48 1.77
CA GLU A 149 1.37 16.80 2.96
C GLU A 149 1.16 15.29 2.90
N LEU A 150 0.16 14.85 2.15
CA LEU A 150 -0.19 13.46 1.92
C LEU A 150 -0.32 13.18 0.42
N LEU A 151 0.27 12.10 -0.05
CA LEU A 151 0.04 11.56 -1.38
C LEU A 151 -0.73 10.25 -1.27
N VAL A 152 -1.86 10.15 -1.97
CA VAL A 152 -2.66 8.93 -2.11
C VAL A 152 -2.49 8.42 -3.54
N LEU A 153 -1.88 7.25 -3.71
CA LEU A 153 -1.47 6.72 -5.00
C LEU A 153 -2.08 5.34 -5.21
N ASP A 154 -3.02 5.26 -6.15
CA ASP A 154 -3.75 4.01 -6.43
C ASP A 154 -3.14 3.29 -7.63
N GLU A 155 -2.40 2.20 -7.38
CA GLU A 155 -1.68 1.37 -8.37
C GLU A 155 -0.83 2.22 -9.36
N PRO A 156 0.00 3.18 -8.90
CA PRO A 156 0.61 4.19 -9.79
C PRO A 156 1.65 3.62 -10.75
N THR A 157 2.13 2.40 -10.49
CA THR A 157 3.18 1.72 -11.27
C THR A 157 2.67 0.50 -12.03
N ASP A 158 1.36 0.20 -11.95
CA ASP A 158 0.79 -1.00 -12.58
C ASP A 158 0.99 -1.02 -14.10
N GLY A 159 1.52 -2.15 -14.58
CA GLY A 159 1.75 -2.42 -16.01
C GLY A 159 2.68 -1.42 -16.69
N LEU A 160 3.57 -0.76 -15.92
CA LEU A 160 4.64 0.09 -16.45
C LEU A 160 5.91 -0.72 -16.65
N ASP A 161 6.72 -0.30 -17.64
CA ASP A 161 8.06 -0.86 -17.81
C ASP A 161 8.98 -0.50 -16.61
N PRO A 162 10.04 -1.29 -16.37
CA PRO A 162 10.90 -1.11 -15.20
C PRO A 162 11.60 0.27 -15.13
N VAL A 163 11.87 0.90 -16.27
CA VAL A 163 12.55 2.22 -16.31
C VAL A 163 11.61 3.30 -15.83
N VAL A 164 10.40 3.37 -16.41
CA VAL A 164 9.37 4.34 -16.02
C VAL A 164 9.00 4.17 -14.54
N ARG A 165 8.85 2.92 -14.08
CA ARG A 165 8.58 2.61 -12.67
C ARG A 165 9.67 3.19 -11.76
N ARG A 166 10.93 2.97 -12.11
CA ARG A 166 12.08 3.47 -11.34
C ARG A 166 12.09 5.00 -11.27
N ASP A 167 11.82 5.68 -12.39
CA ASP A 167 11.76 7.14 -12.44
C ASP A 167 10.69 7.68 -11.47
N ILE A 168 9.50 7.08 -11.47
CA ILE A 168 8.39 7.44 -10.58
C ILE A 168 8.78 7.22 -9.11
N LEU A 169 9.27 6.03 -8.76
CA LEU A 169 9.64 5.71 -7.38
C LEU A 169 10.77 6.61 -6.87
N THR A 170 11.74 6.96 -7.72
CA THR A 170 12.81 7.90 -7.37
C THR A 170 12.25 9.28 -7.05
N ALA A 171 11.35 9.82 -7.88
CA ALA A 171 10.72 11.12 -7.64
C ALA A 171 9.88 11.14 -6.35
N LEU A 172 9.19 10.03 -6.02
CA LEU A 172 8.44 9.89 -4.78
C LEU A 172 9.35 9.85 -3.55
N LEU A 173 10.47 9.13 -3.60
CA LEU A 173 11.46 9.08 -2.51
C LEU A 173 12.09 10.45 -2.23
N GLU A 174 12.48 11.16 -3.29
CA GLU A 174 13.00 12.53 -3.19
C GLU A 174 11.99 13.45 -2.50
N TYR A 175 10.72 13.39 -2.93
CA TYR A 175 9.64 14.19 -2.36
C TYR A 175 9.45 13.96 -0.85
N VAL A 176 9.43 12.69 -0.43
CA VAL A 176 9.32 12.35 1.01
C VAL A 176 10.53 12.84 1.79
N SER A 177 11.73 12.64 1.25
CA SER A 177 12.98 13.07 1.89
C SER A 177 13.03 14.59 2.10
N GLU A 178 12.60 15.37 1.11
CA GLU A 178 12.62 16.84 1.16
C GLU A 178 11.51 17.42 2.05
N ARG A 179 10.30 16.84 1.98
CA ARG A 179 9.09 17.44 2.55
C ARG A 179 8.60 16.78 3.83
N LYS A 180 9.13 15.60 4.19
CA LYS A 180 8.57 14.73 5.23
C LYS A 180 7.08 14.44 5.01
N ALA A 181 6.66 14.41 3.75
CA ALA A 181 5.30 14.09 3.36
C ALA A 181 5.00 12.61 3.62
N THR A 182 3.73 12.28 3.75
CA THR A 182 3.28 10.90 3.86
C THR A 182 2.87 10.37 2.49
N ILE A 183 3.20 9.13 2.18
CA ILE A 183 2.70 8.43 1.00
C ILE A 183 1.84 7.25 1.43
N PHE A 184 0.61 7.18 0.92
CA PHE A 184 -0.27 6.02 1.00
C PHE A 184 -0.44 5.44 -0.40
N ILE A 185 0.24 4.33 -0.69
CA ILE A 185 0.35 3.74 -2.03
C ILE A 185 -0.23 2.33 -2.06
N SER A 186 -1.16 2.07 -3.00
CA SER A 186 -1.65 0.71 -3.24
C SER A 186 -0.82 -0.02 -4.30
N SER A 187 -0.67 -1.33 -4.10
CA SER A 187 -0.16 -2.25 -5.12
C SER A 187 -0.70 -3.66 -4.89
N HIS A 188 -0.74 -4.46 -5.94
CA HIS A 188 -0.94 -5.89 -5.85
C HIS A 188 0.40 -6.67 -5.97
N LEU A 189 1.51 -5.97 -6.20
CA LEU A 189 2.85 -6.52 -6.38
C LEU A 189 3.73 -6.23 -5.14
N VAL A 190 3.98 -7.26 -4.35
CA VAL A 190 4.72 -7.15 -3.09
C VAL A 190 6.13 -6.63 -3.30
N HIS A 191 6.85 -7.17 -4.28
CA HIS A 191 8.25 -6.84 -4.57
C HIS A 191 8.47 -5.37 -4.96
N GLU A 192 7.41 -4.67 -5.44
CA GLU A 192 7.51 -3.24 -5.74
C GLU A 192 7.62 -2.40 -4.48
N LEU A 193 6.85 -2.73 -3.44
CA LEU A 193 6.75 -1.97 -2.22
C LEU A 193 7.80 -2.38 -1.17
N GLU A 194 8.35 -3.58 -1.27
CA GLU A 194 9.29 -4.16 -0.31
C GLU A 194 10.49 -3.27 0.02
N ARG A 195 11.04 -2.58 -0.99
CA ARG A 195 12.23 -1.73 -0.86
C ARG A 195 11.92 -0.26 -0.66
N PHE A 196 10.63 0.07 -0.65
CA PHE A 196 10.16 1.43 -0.74
C PHE A 196 9.34 1.84 0.49
N CYS A 197 8.57 0.91 1.09
CA CYS A 197 7.66 1.21 2.17
C CYS A 197 8.26 0.97 3.56
N ASP A 198 7.91 1.84 4.50
CA ASP A 198 8.21 1.71 5.94
C ASP A 198 7.18 0.81 6.63
N TRP A 199 5.92 0.93 6.22
CA TRP A 199 4.77 0.21 6.75
C TRP A 199 3.99 -0.47 5.65
N VAL A 200 3.28 -1.52 6.01
CA VAL A 200 2.40 -2.24 5.09
C VAL A 200 1.14 -2.72 5.79
N ALA A 201 0.01 -2.52 5.12
CA ALA A 201 -1.22 -3.27 5.41
C ALA A 201 -1.55 -4.20 4.24
N VAL A 202 -1.98 -5.39 4.57
CA VAL A 202 -2.46 -6.39 3.61
C VAL A 202 -3.97 -6.45 3.68
N MET A 203 -4.62 -6.32 2.53
CA MET A 203 -6.08 -6.36 2.40
C MET A 203 -6.53 -7.53 1.55
N ASP A 204 -7.54 -8.28 2.02
CA ASP A 204 -8.22 -9.32 1.24
C ASP A 204 -9.72 -9.35 1.55
N ASP A 205 -10.54 -9.52 0.53
CA ASP A 205 -12.01 -9.62 0.61
C ASP A 205 -12.66 -8.60 1.58
N GLY A 206 -12.29 -7.33 1.44
CA GLY A 206 -12.85 -6.23 2.20
C GLY A 206 -12.41 -6.15 3.67
N ARG A 207 -11.33 -6.83 4.07
CA ARG A 207 -10.76 -6.81 5.42
C ARG A 207 -9.27 -6.53 5.40
N VAL A 208 -8.75 -5.90 6.45
CA VAL A 208 -7.31 -5.85 6.73
C VAL A 208 -6.89 -7.15 7.38
N VAL A 209 -5.96 -7.85 6.74
CA VAL A 209 -5.41 -9.14 7.18
C VAL A 209 -4.30 -8.92 8.21
N THR A 210 -3.45 -7.95 7.94
CA THR A 210 -2.36 -7.53 8.83
C THR A 210 -1.96 -6.09 8.57
N GLU A 211 -1.44 -5.41 9.59
CA GLU A 211 -0.85 -4.08 9.53
C GLU A 211 0.41 -4.09 10.38
N VAL A 212 1.58 -3.94 9.75
CA VAL A 212 2.88 -4.05 10.42
C VAL A 212 3.94 -3.17 9.73
N PRO A 213 5.03 -2.80 10.41
CA PRO A 213 6.23 -2.32 9.74
C PRO A 213 6.70 -3.31 8.66
N MET A 214 7.14 -2.82 7.51
CA MET A 214 7.61 -3.65 6.39
C MET A 214 8.72 -4.61 6.82
N GLU A 215 9.63 -4.14 7.65
CA GLU A 215 10.73 -4.95 8.17
C GLU A 215 10.23 -6.15 9.01
N LYS A 216 9.17 -5.95 9.81
CA LYS A 216 8.55 -7.06 10.56
C LYS A 216 7.88 -8.08 9.65
N LEU A 217 7.28 -7.65 8.55
CA LEU A 217 6.71 -8.59 7.58
C LEU A 217 7.82 -9.43 6.92
N LYS A 218 8.93 -8.78 6.54
CA LYS A 218 10.10 -9.43 5.90
C LYS A 218 10.79 -10.43 6.81
N GLN A 219 11.08 -10.01 8.04
CA GLN A 219 11.83 -10.84 8.98
C GLN A 219 10.96 -11.88 9.68
N GLY A 220 9.68 -11.59 9.88
CA GLY A 220 8.79 -12.40 10.67
C GLY A 220 8.13 -13.57 9.93
N THR A 221 8.25 -13.66 8.61
CA THR A 221 7.67 -14.76 7.84
C THR A 221 8.75 -15.81 7.55
N LYS A 222 8.60 -17.02 8.11
CA LYS A 222 9.60 -18.10 8.02
C LYS A 222 8.95 -19.43 7.64
N ARG A 223 9.75 -20.28 7.00
CA ARG A 223 9.45 -21.70 6.87
C ARG A 223 10.25 -22.47 7.91
N LEU A 224 9.53 -23.14 8.80
CA LEU A 224 10.13 -23.97 9.84
C LEU A 224 10.04 -25.45 9.41
N VAL A 225 11.10 -26.21 9.63
CA VAL A 225 11.10 -27.65 9.48
C VAL A 225 11.05 -28.23 10.89
N VAL A 226 9.97 -28.94 11.20
CA VAL A 226 9.69 -29.46 12.56
C VAL A 226 9.58 -30.98 12.55
N SER A 227 10.28 -31.64 13.43
CA SER A 227 10.19 -33.09 13.63
C SER A 227 9.50 -33.41 14.97
N GLY A 228 8.67 -34.44 14.97
CA GLY A 228 7.93 -34.84 16.18
C GLY A 228 6.86 -33.85 16.62
N ALA A 229 6.34 -33.03 15.71
CA ALA A 229 5.29 -32.06 16.04
C ALA A 229 4.01 -32.77 16.53
N PRO A 230 3.34 -32.23 17.58
CA PRO A 230 2.08 -32.78 18.04
C PRO A 230 0.98 -32.60 17.00
N THR A 231 0.07 -33.56 16.91
CA THR A 231 -1.06 -33.49 15.96
C THR A 231 -1.97 -32.28 16.24
N THR A 232 -2.15 -31.97 17.53
CA THR A 232 -2.93 -30.81 17.96
C THR A 232 -1.98 -29.76 18.53
N ILE A 233 -1.99 -28.55 17.96
CA ILE A 233 -1.18 -27.43 18.44
C ILE A 233 -2.03 -26.64 19.43
N GLY A 234 -1.45 -26.35 20.60
CA GLY A 234 -1.98 -25.35 21.53
C GLY A 234 -1.73 -23.92 21.06
N ALA A 235 -1.79 -22.96 21.99
CA ALA A 235 -1.41 -21.58 21.72
C ALA A 235 0.07 -21.50 21.33
N THR A 236 0.36 -20.83 20.22
CA THR A 236 1.73 -20.59 19.73
C THR A 236 2.13 -19.12 19.97
N PRO A 237 3.41 -18.83 20.24
CA PRO A 237 3.90 -17.45 20.33
C PRO A 237 3.99 -16.74 18.97
N PHE A 238 3.82 -17.45 17.87
CA PHE A 238 3.82 -16.98 16.48
C PHE A 238 2.52 -17.37 15.77
N VAL A 239 2.26 -16.76 14.63
CA VAL A 239 1.07 -17.09 13.82
C VAL A 239 1.41 -18.23 12.88
N VAL A 240 0.77 -19.40 13.04
CA VAL A 240 0.89 -20.50 12.07
C VAL A 240 0.01 -20.20 10.87
N LEU A 241 0.61 -20.03 9.69
CA LEU A 241 -0.06 -19.74 8.42
C LEU A 241 -0.46 -21.04 7.72
N SER A 242 0.46 -22.01 7.59
CA SER A 242 0.18 -23.33 7.03
C SER A 242 1.03 -24.42 7.68
N ARG A 243 0.57 -25.68 7.54
CA ARG A 243 1.29 -26.89 7.95
C ARG A 243 1.15 -27.96 6.89
N GLU A 244 2.26 -28.53 6.48
CA GLU A 244 2.29 -29.61 5.50
C GLU A 244 3.20 -30.74 5.98
N GLN A 245 2.76 -31.99 5.85
CA GLN A 245 3.62 -33.16 6.09
C GLN A 245 4.56 -33.40 4.90
N SER A 246 5.85 -33.56 5.15
CA SER A 246 6.85 -33.82 4.14
C SER A 246 7.96 -34.73 4.67
N ASN A 247 8.06 -35.95 4.13
CA ASN A 247 9.18 -36.90 4.39
C ASN A 247 9.51 -37.15 5.87
N GLY A 248 8.51 -37.33 6.72
CA GLY A 248 8.70 -37.63 8.16
C GLY A 248 8.95 -36.40 9.05
N ALA A 249 8.97 -35.19 8.48
CA ALA A 249 8.94 -33.93 9.19
C ALA A 249 7.75 -33.09 8.72
N GLU A 250 7.40 -32.06 9.47
CA GLU A 250 6.41 -31.09 9.05
C GLU A 250 7.10 -29.78 8.59
N ARG A 251 6.55 -29.18 7.56
CA ARG A 251 6.88 -27.81 7.13
C ARG A 251 5.80 -26.88 7.64
N TRP A 252 6.19 -25.92 8.46
CA TRP A 252 5.29 -24.89 8.95
C TRP A 252 5.68 -23.56 8.31
N ILE A 253 4.73 -22.84 7.75
CA ILE A 253 4.92 -21.44 7.42
C ILE A 253 4.31 -20.63 8.56
N VAL A 254 5.11 -19.74 9.13
CA VAL A 254 4.74 -18.93 10.28
C VAL A 254 4.94 -17.45 9.99
N GLY A 255 4.09 -16.63 10.58
CA GLY A 255 4.26 -15.19 10.64
C GLY A 255 4.60 -14.73 12.04
N GLN A 256 5.15 -13.53 12.17
CA GLN A 256 5.55 -12.91 13.43
C GLN A 256 6.58 -13.76 14.21
N TRP A 257 7.47 -14.44 13.49
CA TRP A 257 8.52 -15.25 14.06
C TRP A 257 9.64 -14.37 14.63
N GLU A 258 10.10 -14.72 15.84
CA GLU A 258 11.31 -14.18 16.47
C GLU A 258 12.20 -15.33 16.95
N PRO A 259 13.56 -15.20 16.92
CA PRO A 259 14.49 -16.29 17.26
C PRO A 259 14.28 -16.92 18.65
N GLU A 260 13.82 -16.12 19.61
CA GLU A 260 13.54 -16.54 21.00
C GLU A 260 12.40 -17.57 21.07
N MET A 261 11.52 -17.61 20.06
CA MET A 261 10.37 -18.52 19.99
C MET A 261 10.77 -19.98 19.71
N LYS A 262 12.05 -20.25 19.44
CA LYS A 262 12.59 -21.62 19.29
C LYS A 262 12.29 -22.50 20.51
N SER A 263 12.31 -21.93 21.71
CA SER A 263 12.05 -22.65 22.96
C SER A 263 10.64 -23.25 23.04
N TYR A 264 9.69 -22.74 22.25
CA TYR A 264 8.34 -23.31 22.16
C TYR A 264 8.37 -24.79 21.75
N PHE A 265 9.22 -25.16 20.78
CA PHE A 265 9.29 -26.52 20.26
C PHE A 265 9.79 -27.52 21.32
N GLU A 266 10.76 -27.15 22.14
CA GLU A 266 11.21 -27.93 23.27
C GLU A 266 10.09 -28.17 24.28
N GLY A 267 9.28 -27.13 24.55
CA GLY A 267 8.16 -27.20 25.48
C GLY A 267 7.03 -28.13 25.04
N VAL A 268 6.87 -28.36 23.72
CA VAL A 268 5.84 -29.26 23.17
C VAL A 268 6.40 -30.64 22.76
N GLY A 269 7.67 -30.92 23.07
CA GLY A 269 8.31 -32.18 22.75
C GLY A 269 8.64 -32.39 21.26
N ALA A 270 8.71 -31.30 20.51
CA ALA A 270 9.09 -31.31 19.10
C ALA A 270 10.55 -30.80 18.93
N SER A 271 11.14 -31.09 17.79
CA SER A 271 12.46 -30.58 17.41
C SER A 271 12.37 -29.65 16.22
N LEU A 272 12.81 -28.41 16.39
CA LEU A 272 13.00 -27.46 15.28
C LEU A 272 14.29 -27.83 14.56
N VAL A 273 14.15 -28.38 13.35
CA VAL A 273 15.28 -28.88 12.53
C VAL A 273 15.94 -27.75 11.76
N ASP A 274 15.11 -26.86 11.18
CA ASP A 274 15.61 -25.76 10.36
C ASP A 274 14.65 -24.56 10.38
N VAL A 275 15.21 -23.36 10.15
CA VAL A 275 14.48 -22.08 10.00
C VAL A 275 14.94 -21.42 8.71
N ILE A 276 14.09 -21.40 7.72
CA ILE A 276 14.37 -20.93 6.38
C ILE A 276 13.67 -19.61 6.13
N ASP A 277 14.41 -18.63 5.68
CA ASP A 277 13.85 -17.35 5.23
C ASP A 277 12.93 -17.58 4.03
N LEU A 278 11.74 -17.01 4.06
CA LEU A 278 10.86 -16.97 2.91
C LEU A 278 11.07 -15.68 2.13
N ASP A 279 11.01 -15.80 0.82
CA ASP A 279 10.74 -14.66 -0.05
C ASP A 279 9.44 -13.98 0.40
N LEU A 280 9.43 -12.64 0.35
CA LEU A 280 8.27 -11.87 0.81
C LEU A 280 7.01 -12.17 -0.02
N GLU A 281 7.17 -12.48 -1.31
CA GLU A 281 6.07 -12.85 -2.19
C GLU A 281 5.45 -14.20 -1.79
N ASP A 282 6.28 -15.21 -1.51
CA ASP A 282 5.84 -16.50 -0.98
C ASP A 282 5.13 -16.33 0.38
N GLY A 283 5.73 -15.53 1.29
CA GLY A 283 5.15 -15.23 2.58
C GLY A 283 3.78 -14.53 2.49
N PHE A 284 3.64 -13.61 1.55
CA PHE A 284 2.39 -12.91 1.27
C PHE A 284 1.30 -13.86 0.74
N VAL A 285 1.64 -14.76 -0.17
CA VAL A 285 0.71 -15.76 -0.71
C VAL A 285 0.19 -16.66 0.42
N GLU A 286 1.09 -17.15 1.30
CA GLU A 286 0.69 -18.00 2.41
C GLU A 286 -0.14 -17.25 3.46
N LEU A 287 0.16 -15.98 3.71
CA LEU A 287 -0.65 -15.13 4.58
C LEU A 287 -2.10 -15.03 4.07
N LEU A 288 -2.27 -14.77 2.77
CA LEU A 288 -3.60 -14.69 2.16
C LEU A 288 -4.33 -16.04 2.18
N ARG A 289 -3.65 -17.16 1.89
CA ARG A 289 -4.23 -18.51 1.95
C ARG A 289 -4.75 -18.81 3.34
N SER A 290 -3.90 -18.66 4.35
CA SER A 290 -4.26 -18.89 5.75
C SER A 290 -5.46 -18.05 6.20
N PHE A 291 -5.51 -16.78 5.75
CA PHE A 291 -6.63 -15.90 6.07
C PHE A 291 -7.95 -16.39 5.44
N ARG A 292 -7.91 -16.91 4.20
CA ARG A 292 -9.09 -17.46 3.51
C ARG A 292 -9.57 -18.80 4.09
N GLU A 293 -8.67 -19.66 4.56
CA GLU A 293 -8.98 -20.95 5.16
C GLU A 293 -9.61 -20.84 6.57
N ARG A 294 -9.35 -19.76 7.29
CA ARG A 294 -9.93 -19.51 8.64
C ARG A 294 -11.35 -18.92 8.61
N ARG A 295 -11.92 -18.74 7.46
CA ARG A 295 -13.29 -18.26 7.22
C ARG A 295 -14.28 -19.42 7.06
#